data_afad22094c20358fb57e66b871a0be79
#
_entry.id   afad22094c20358fb57e66b871a0be79
#
_cell.length_a   1.000
_cell.length_b   1.000
_cell.length_c   1.000
_cell.angle_alpha   90.00
_cell.angle_beta   90.00
_cell.angle_gamma   90.00
#
_symmetry.space_group_name_H-M   'P 1'
#
loop_
_entity.id
_entity.type
_entity.pdbx_description
1 polymer ?
#
loop_
_entity_poly.entity_id
_entity_poly.type
_entity_poly.pdbx_seq_one_letter_code
_entity_poly.pdbx_strand_id
1 'polypeptide(L)'
;MNLVLMGPPGAGKGTQGEILSKRLDINTISTCVMLRTAIKEQSEIGKIAEKYINDGKLVPDDVIVSIVKERLQKPDCAKGFILDGFPRTTAQAEALTESGVKIDKVLSLEVADEAIIERLSSRRECSKCGAPYNIISNKPETEGICDKCKGELIQRADDVPETIKNRLNVYHEQTEPIKAYYEKLGLLVTAKGEDKLERSEERRVGKECRL
;
A
#
# COMPACT_ATOMS: atom_id res chain seq x y z
N MET A 1 18.34 -2.31 -2.55
CA MET A 1 17.71 -1.28 -1.70
C MET A 1 16.33 -1.76 -1.30
N ASN A 2 16.04 -1.79 0.01
CA ASN A 2 14.79 -2.32 0.55
C ASN A 2 14.01 -1.19 1.23
N LEU A 3 12.84 -0.89 0.69
CA LEU A 3 12.00 0.22 1.13
C LEU A 3 10.68 -0.28 1.72
N VAL A 4 10.14 0.47 2.66
CA VAL A 4 8.78 0.29 3.18
C VAL A 4 7.97 1.55 2.88
N LEU A 5 6.77 1.40 2.35
CA LEU A 5 5.81 2.48 2.17
C LEU A 5 4.74 2.42 3.27
N MET A 6 4.68 3.45 4.10
CA MET A 6 3.70 3.64 5.16
C MET A 6 2.74 4.78 4.84
N GLY A 7 1.63 4.81 5.52
CA GLY A 7 0.61 5.86 5.41
C GLY A 7 -0.80 5.29 5.39
N PRO A 8 -1.83 6.12 5.59
CA PRO A 8 -3.21 5.69 5.68
C PRO A 8 -3.73 5.03 4.39
N PRO A 9 -4.82 4.27 4.46
CA PRO A 9 -5.46 3.75 3.26
C PRO A 9 -5.82 4.91 2.32
N GLY A 10 -5.60 4.77 1.01
CA GLY A 10 -5.87 5.87 0.06
C GLY A 10 -4.80 6.96 -0.03
N ALA A 11 -3.71 6.91 0.75
CA ALA A 11 -2.63 7.91 0.71
C ALA A 11 -1.81 7.94 -0.61
N GLY A 12 -2.01 6.98 -1.51
CA GLY A 12 -1.29 6.90 -2.78
C GLY A 12 -0.04 6.02 -2.75
N LYS A 13 0.12 5.17 -1.73
CA LYS A 13 1.27 4.25 -1.60
C LYS A 13 1.52 3.42 -2.85
N GLY A 14 0.49 2.78 -3.39
CA GLY A 14 0.63 1.94 -4.59
C GLY A 14 1.13 2.74 -5.80
N THR A 15 0.60 3.94 -6.04
CA THR A 15 1.05 4.83 -7.12
C THR A 15 2.51 5.24 -6.95
N GLN A 16 2.89 5.62 -5.73
CA GLN A 16 4.29 5.98 -5.42
C GLN A 16 5.22 4.75 -5.51
N GLY A 17 4.71 3.58 -5.11
CA GLY A 17 5.42 2.31 -5.25
C GLY A 17 5.73 1.97 -6.70
N GLU A 18 4.79 2.15 -7.62
CA GLU A 18 5.01 1.95 -9.05
C GLU A 18 6.06 2.91 -9.64
N ILE A 19 6.02 4.19 -9.24
CA ILE A 19 6.99 5.20 -9.70
C ILE A 19 8.39 4.85 -9.18
N LEU A 20 8.52 4.57 -7.88
CA LEU A 20 9.79 4.20 -7.27
C LEU A 20 10.34 2.89 -7.83
N SER A 21 9.49 1.90 -8.05
CA SER A 21 9.86 0.61 -8.65
C SER A 21 10.53 0.80 -10.01
N LYS A 22 9.94 1.61 -10.88
CA LYS A 22 10.50 1.92 -12.20
C LYS A 22 11.83 2.69 -12.11
N ARG A 23 11.95 3.63 -11.18
CA ARG A 23 13.15 4.46 -11.01
C ARG A 23 14.33 3.69 -10.41
N LEU A 24 14.04 2.77 -9.48
CA LEU A 24 15.06 2.03 -8.73
C LEU A 24 15.34 0.63 -9.31
N ASP A 25 14.59 0.21 -10.33
CA ASP A 25 14.63 -1.14 -10.92
C ASP A 25 14.49 -2.26 -9.86
N ILE A 26 13.54 -2.06 -8.92
CA ILE A 26 13.19 -3.02 -7.86
C ILE A 26 11.68 -3.26 -7.81
N ASN A 27 11.26 -4.44 -7.37
CA ASN A 27 9.86 -4.82 -7.38
C ASN A 27 9.08 -4.22 -6.19
N THR A 28 7.83 -3.83 -6.45
CA THR A 28 6.86 -3.53 -5.38
C THR A 28 6.12 -4.79 -4.96
N ILE A 29 6.14 -5.07 -3.66
CA ILE A 29 5.44 -6.17 -3.01
C ILE A 29 4.29 -5.56 -2.21
N SER A 30 3.08 -5.66 -2.75
CA SER A 30 1.88 -5.17 -2.07
C SER A 30 1.12 -6.32 -1.42
N THR A 31 1.07 -6.32 -0.09
CA THR A 31 0.30 -7.33 0.67
C THR A 31 -1.19 -7.27 0.34
N CYS A 32 -1.72 -6.07 0.09
CA CYS A 32 -3.11 -5.92 -0.33
C CYS A 32 -3.38 -6.60 -1.68
N VAL A 33 -2.48 -6.49 -2.65
CA VAL A 33 -2.62 -7.16 -3.95
C VAL A 33 -2.51 -8.67 -3.77
N MET A 34 -1.54 -9.15 -3.00
CA MET A 34 -1.36 -10.58 -2.73
C MET A 34 -2.62 -11.19 -2.10
N LEU A 35 -3.19 -10.57 -1.07
CA LEU A 35 -4.40 -11.04 -0.41
C LEU A 35 -5.62 -11.01 -1.35
N ARG A 36 -5.79 -9.96 -2.15
CA ARG A 36 -6.89 -9.88 -3.13
C ARG A 36 -6.76 -10.94 -4.23
N THR A 37 -5.55 -11.24 -4.66
CA THR A 37 -5.29 -12.34 -5.58
C THR A 37 -5.67 -13.68 -4.93
N ALA A 38 -5.26 -13.92 -3.70
CA ALA A 38 -5.62 -15.12 -2.95
C ALA A 38 -7.15 -15.27 -2.77
N ILE A 39 -7.87 -14.16 -2.52
CA ILE A 39 -9.35 -14.14 -2.45
C ILE A 39 -9.94 -14.53 -3.81
N LYS A 40 -9.46 -13.92 -4.89
CA LYS A 40 -9.95 -14.20 -6.25
C LYS A 40 -9.72 -15.67 -6.66
N GLU A 41 -8.61 -16.24 -6.22
CA GLU A 41 -8.24 -17.65 -6.45
C GLU A 41 -8.92 -18.62 -5.47
N GLN A 42 -9.71 -18.11 -4.52
CA GLN A 42 -10.42 -18.90 -3.50
C GLN A 42 -9.50 -19.82 -2.69
N SER A 43 -8.25 -19.39 -2.48
CA SER A 43 -7.28 -20.12 -1.65
C SER A 43 -7.69 -20.10 -0.16
N GLU A 44 -7.16 -20.99 0.66
CA GLU A 44 -7.45 -21.02 2.10
C GLU A 44 -7.11 -19.67 2.78
N ILE A 45 -5.96 -19.09 2.40
CA ILE A 45 -5.57 -17.75 2.88
C ILE A 45 -6.55 -16.70 2.37
N GLY A 46 -7.02 -16.80 1.13
CA GLY A 46 -7.99 -15.89 0.55
C GLY A 46 -9.32 -15.89 1.30
N LYS A 47 -9.84 -17.05 1.66
CA LYS A 47 -11.08 -17.20 2.44
C LYS A 47 -10.97 -16.57 3.83
N ILE A 48 -9.81 -16.73 4.49
CA ILE A 48 -9.54 -16.06 5.77
C ILE A 48 -9.48 -14.55 5.59
N ALA A 49 -8.69 -14.08 4.61
CA ALA A 49 -8.44 -12.66 4.39
C ALA A 49 -9.68 -11.87 3.99
N GLU A 50 -10.58 -12.48 3.21
CA GLU A 50 -11.79 -11.84 2.68
C GLU A 50 -12.65 -11.24 3.80
N LYS A 51 -12.87 -11.99 4.87
CA LYS A 51 -13.67 -11.56 6.01
C LYS A 51 -13.07 -10.31 6.69
N TYR A 52 -11.76 -10.30 6.90
CA TYR A 52 -11.09 -9.16 7.55
C TYR A 52 -11.06 -7.93 6.65
N ILE A 53 -10.78 -8.12 5.36
CA ILE A 53 -10.69 -7.02 4.39
C ILE A 53 -12.05 -6.34 4.20
N ASN A 54 -13.14 -7.11 4.08
CA ASN A 54 -14.48 -6.58 3.92
C ASN A 54 -14.94 -5.77 5.14
N ASP A 55 -14.52 -6.18 6.35
CA ASP A 55 -14.76 -5.45 7.59
C ASP A 55 -13.81 -4.25 7.79
N GLY A 56 -12.83 -4.04 6.92
CA GLY A 56 -11.80 -3.00 7.06
C GLY A 56 -10.80 -3.26 8.19
N LYS A 57 -10.68 -4.52 8.63
CA LYS A 57 -9.75 -4.99 9.67
C LYS A 57 -8.45 -5.50 9.07
N LEU A 58 -7.42 -5.67 9.91
CA LEU A 58 -6.19 -6.34 9.52
C LEU A 58 -6.35 -7.86 9.57
N VAL A 59 -5.75 -8.54 8.59
CA VAL A 59 -5.58 -10.00 8.62
C VAL A 59 -4.60 -10.36 9.75
N PRO A 60 -4.76 -11.48 10.46
CA PRO A 60 -3.88 -11.89 11.56
C PRO A 60 -2.39 -11.82 11.20
N ASP A 61 -1.58 -11.37 12.16
CA ASP A 61 -0.16 -11.07 11.93
C ASP A 61 0.64 -12.28 11.49
N ASP A 62 0.39 -13.45 12.06
CA ASP A 62 1.03 -14.71 11.71
C ASP A 62 0.82 -15.09 10.24
N VAL A 63 -0.39 -14.90 9.72
CA VAL A 63 -0.74 -15.18 8.34
C VAL A 63 0.01 -14.22 7.41
N ILE A 64 -0.02 -12.90 7.69
CA ILE A 64 0.64 -11.90 6.86
C ILE A 64 2.16 -12.05 6.89
N VAL A 65 2.75 -12.25 8.07
CA VAL A 65 4.20 -12.43 8.23
C VAL A 65 4.68 -13.64 7.43
N SER A 66 3.93 -14.76 7.48
CA SER A 66 4.27 -15.97 6.72
C SER A 66 4.29 -15.69 5.20
N ILE A 67 3.24 -15.06 4.67
CA ILE A 67 3.13 -14.74 3.25
C ILE A 67 4.26 -13.80 2.80
N VAL A 68 4.57 -12.77 3.60
CA VAL A 68 5.63 -11.82 3.26
C VAL A 68 7.00 -12.49 3.31
N LYS A 69 7.30 -13.31 4.32
CA LYS A 69 8.55 -14.07 4.40
C LYS A 69 8.76 -14.96 3.18
N GLU A 70 7.74 -15.73 2.79
CA GLU A 70 7.80 -16.56 1.59
C GLU A 70 8.04 -15.72 0.32
N ARG A 71 7.34 -14.59 0.18
CA ARG A 71 7.47 -13.71 -0.98
C ARG A 71 8.87 -13.09 -1.09
N LEU A 72 9.48 -12.70 0.03
CA LEU A 72 10.81 -12.10 0.06
C LEU A 72 11.94 -13.08 -0.28
N GLN A 73 11.70 -14.39 -0.20
CA GLN A 73 12.68 -15.42 -0.60
C GLN A 73 12.73 -15.63 -2.12
N LYS A 74 11.81 -15.06 -2.90
CA LYS A 74 11.81 -15.21 -4.35
C LYS A 74 12.99 -14.46 -4.99
N PRO A 75 13.60 -15.02 -6.07
CA PRO A 75 14.79 -14.44 -6.71
C PRO A 75 14.63 -13.00 -7.18
N ASP A 76 13.42 -12.59 -7.53
CA ASP A 76 13.11 -11.25 -8.00
C ASP A 76 13.18 -10.18 -6.89
N CYS A 77 13.37 -10.59 -5.64
CA CYS A 77 13.63 -9.70 -4.49
C CYS A 77 15.13 -9.49 -4.22
N ALA A 78 16.00 -10.23 -4.89
CA ALA A 78 17.45 -10.20 -4.60
C ALA A 78 18.11 -8.83 -4.86
N LYS A 79 17.63 -8.06 -5.85
CA LYS A 79 18.09 -6.70 -6.13
C LYS A 79 17.60 -5.67 -5.13
N GLY A 80 16.57 -6.00 -4.35
CA GLY A 80 15.84 -5.13 -3.45
C GLY A 80 14.34 -5.14 -3.74
N PHE A 81 13.59 -4.45 -2.91
CA PHE A 81 12.11 -4.44 -2.98
C PHE A 81 11.51 -3.20 -2.32
N ILE A 82 10.24 -2.97 -2.60
CA ILE A 82 9.40 -1.99 -1.93
C ILE A 82 8.22 -2.75 -1.30
N LEU A 83 8.11 -2.71 0.03
CA LEU A 83 6.94 -3.24 0.74
C LEU A 83 5.84 -2.20 0.78
N ASP A 84 4.66 -2.52 0.24
CA ASP A 84 3.45 -1.70 0.34
C ASP A 84 2.38 -2.42 1.17
N GLY A 85 1.96 -1.76 2.25
CA GLY A 85 0.94 -2.26 3.14
C GLY A 85 1.42 -3.31 4.16
N PHE A 86 2.71 -3.39 4.39
CA PHE A 86 3.36 -4.16 5.45
C PHE A 86 4.67 -3.45 5.87
N PRO A 87 5.00 -3.38 7.17
CA PRO A 87 4.18 -3.81 8.32
C PRO A 87 3.01 -2.86 8.61
N ARG A 88 1.97 -3.36 9.30
CA ARG A 88 0.82 -2.58 9.78
C ARG A 88 0.61 -2.66 11.28
N THR A 89 1.37 -3.48 11.98
CA THR A 89 1.40 -3.57 13.45
C THR A 89 2.84 -3.59 13.92
N THR A 90 3.07 -3.23 15.18
CA THR A 90 4.41 -3.29 15.79
C THR A 90 4.95 -4.73 15.76
N ALA A 91 4.12 -5.72 16.05
CA ALA A 91 4.50 -7.12 15.97
C ALA A 91 4.98 -7.53 14.56
N GLN A 92 4.32 -7.06 13.52
CA GLN A 92 4.79 -7.29 12.13
C GLN A 92 6.15 -6.62 11.86
N ALA A 93 6.36 -5.39 12.38
CA ALA A 93 7.63 -4.67 12.21
C ALA A 93 8.80 -5.39 12.92
N GLU A 94 8.55 -5.87 14.13
CA GLU A 94 9.49 -6.68 14.89
C GLU A 94 9.81 -8.00 14.17
N ALA A 95 8.79 -8.75 13.74
CA ALA A 95 8.96 -9.98 12.99
C ALA A 95 9.72 -9.81 11.67
N LEU A 96 9.57 -8.66 11.00
CA LEU A 96 10.36 -8.33 9.82
C LEU A 96 11.83 -8.11 10.19
N THR A 97 12.11 -7.39 11.26
CA THR A 97 13.47 -7.14 11.75
C THR A 97 14.15 -8.46 12.21
N GLU A 98 13.45 -9.30 12.97
CA GLU A 98 13.93 -10.61 13.43
C GLU A 98 14.21 -11.59 12.28
N SER A 99 13.52 -11.44 11.15
CA SER A 99 13.78 -12.26 9.97
C SER A 99 15.13 -11.97 9.27
N GLY A 100 15.89 -11.00 9.78
CA GLY A 100 17.18 -10.60 9.21
C GLY A 100 17.07 -9.76 7.93
N VAL A 101 15.88 -9.35 7.54
CA VAL A 101 15.64 -8.48 6.39
C VAL A 101 16.04 -7.06 6.74
N LYS A 102 17.11 -6.56 6.11
CA LYS A 102 17.56 -5.18 6.29
C LYS A 102 16.64 -4.24 5.51
N ILE A 103 16.02 -3.28 6.20
CA ILE A 103 15.29 -2.16 5.60
C ILE A 103 16.21 -0.94 5.54
N ASP A 104 16.32 -0.30 4.40
CA ASP A 104 17.17 0.87 4.21
C ASP A 104 16.43 2.17 4.55
N LYS A 105 15.16 2.31 4.15
CA LYS A 105 14.31 3.48 4.48
C LYS A 105 12.84 3.10 4.54
N VAL A 106 12.11 3.87 5.34
CA VAL A 106 10.65 3.80 5.49
C VAL A 106 10.07 5.15 5.10
N LEU A 107 9.27 5.18 4.03
CA LEU A 107 8.62 6.39 3.54
C LEU A 107 7.19 6.45 4.05
N SER A 108 6.90 7.40 4.93
CA SER A 108 5.55 7.65 5.45
C SER A 108 4.86 8.75 4.63
N LEU A 109 3.73 8.42 4.01
CA LEU A 109 2.88 9.38 3.32
C LEU A 109 1.86 9.94 4.28
N GLU A 110 1.90 11.26 4.53
CA GLU A 110 0.96 11.98 5.38
C GLU A 110 -0.15 12.59 4.53
N VAL A 111 -1.40 12.25 4.83
CA VAL A 111 -2.60 12.76 4.14
C VAL A 111 -3.71 12.91 5.18
N ALA A 112 -4.44 14.02 5.16
CA ALA A 112 -5.55 14.27 6.07
C ALA A 112 -6.72 13.28 5.83
N ASP A 113 -7.46 12.94 6.88
CA ASP A 113 -8.52 11.93 6.81
C ASP A 113 -9.64 12.32 5.84
N GLU A 114 -9.97 13.61 5.78
CA GLU A 114 -10.97 14.15 4.85
C GLU A 114 -10.57 13.88 3.38
N ALA A 115 -9.30 14.13 3.05
CA ALA A 115 -8.78 13.86 1.72
C ALA A 115 -8.73 12.35 1.41
N ILE A 116 -8.49 11.51 2.42
CA ILE A 116 -8.56 10.06 2.29
C ILE A 116 -9.97 9.59 1.98
N ILE A 117 -10.96 10.10 2.72
CA ILE A 117 -12.38 9.75 2.51
C ILE A 117 -12.81 10.11 1.09
N GLU A 118 -12.48 11.31 0.61
CA GLU A 118 -12.76 11.73 -0.76
C GLU A 118 -12.09 10.82 -1.80
N ARG A 119 -10.80 10.53 -1.63
CA ARG A 119 -10.02 9.68 -2.54
C ARG A 119 -10.55 8.25 -2.62
N LEU A 120 -10.93 7.65 -1.49
CA LEU A 120 -11.43 6.28 -1.44
C LEU A 120 -12.86 6.17 -1.99
N SER A 121 -13.73 7.12 -1.68
CA SER A 121 -15.11 7.17 -2.19
C SER A 121 -15.16 7.33 -3.70
N SER A 122 -14.21 8.09 -4.26
CA SER A 122 -14.09 8.33 -5.70
C SER A 122 -13.20 7.31 -6.44
N ARG A 123 -12.56 6.39 -5.72
CA ARG A 123 -11.70 5.35 -6.31
C ARG A 123 -12.51 4.33 -7.12
N ARG A 124 -11.92 3.90 -8.22
CA ARG A 124 -12.38 2.76 -9.04
C ARG A 124 -11.19 1.86 -9.34
N GLU A 125 -11.49 0.62 -9.65
CA GLU A 125 -10.48 -0.37 -10.04
C GLU A 125 -11.02 -1.20 -11.21
N CYS A 126 -10.16 -1.54 -12.15
CA CYS A 126 -10.56 -2.42 -13.24
C CYS A 126 -10.76 -3.85 -12.73
N SER A 127 -11.93 -4.43 -12.95
CA SER A 127 -12.28 -5.80 -12.55
C SER A 127 -11.38 -6.88 -13.18
N LYS A 128 -10.84 -6.60 -14.40
CA LYS A 128 -9.98 -7.54 -15.14
C LYS A 128 -8.49 -7.39 -14.79
N CYS A 129 -7.91 -6.20 -14.91
CA CYS A 129 -6.46 -5.99 -14.80
C CYS A 129 -6.02 -5.29 -13.51
N GLY A 130 -6.95 -4.90 -12.63
CA GLY A 130 -6.63 -4.23 -11.36
C GLY A 130 -6.11 -2.80 -11.49
N ALA A 131 -6.14 -2.19 -12.69
CA ALA A 131 -5.66 -0.83 -12.90
C ALA A 131 -6.47 0.16 -12.06
N PRO A 132 -5.79 1.05 -11.27
CA PRO A 132 -6.46 2.01 -10.42
C PRO A 132 -6.92 3.23 -11.21
N TYR A 133 -8.12 3.72 -10.89
CA TYR A 133 -8.71 4.96 -11.38
C TYR A 133 -9.31 5.77 -10.24
N ASN A 134 -9.59 7.03 -10.52
CA ASN A 134 -10.32 7.91 -9.63
C ASN A 134 -11.24 8.81 -10.47
N ILE A 135 -12.53 8.83 -10.17
CA ILE A 135 -13.52 9.58 -10.95
C ILE A 135 -13.38 11.10 -10.84
N ILE A 136 -12.50 11.59 -9.96
CA ILE A 136 -12.20 13.02 -9.79
C ILE A 136 -10.83 13.36 -10.39
N SER A 137 -9.78 12.69 -9.93
CA SER A 137 -8.37 13.07 -10.19
C SER A 137 -7.65 12.26 -11.27
N ASN A 138 -8.14 11.04 -11.58
CA ASN A 138 -7.56 10.15 -12.60
C ASN A 138 -8.67 9.43 -13.35
N LYS A 139 -9.42 10.20 -14.14
CA LYS A 139 -10.60 9.69 -14.87
C LYS A 139 -10.20 8.78 -16.02
N PRO A 140 -10.96 7.72 -16.31
CA PRO A 140 -10.80 6.97 -17.55
C PRO A 140 -11.24 7.84 -18.75
N GLU A 141 -10.72 7.53 -19.94
CA GLU A 141 -11.15 8.18 -21.21
C GLU A 141 -12.63 7.97 -21.47
N THR A 142 -13.13 6.75 -21.17
CA THR A 142 -14.54 6.41 -21.26
C THR A 142 -15.05 6.03 -19.88
N GLU A 143 -16.11 6.66 -19.42
CA GLU A 143 -16.69 6.40 -18.11
C GLU A 143 -17.01 4.91 -17.92
N GLY A 144 -16.58 4.36 -16.79
CA GLY A 144 -16.80 2.96 -16.43
C GLY A 144 -15.93 1.94 -17.17
N ILE A 145 -15.04 2.37 -18.09
CA ILE A 145 -14.24 1.48 -18.93
C ILE A 145 -12.74 1.71 -18.69
N CYS A 146 -11.99 0.64 -18.48
CA CYS A 146 -10.55 0.67 -18.30
C CYS A 146 -9.82 1.01 -19.60
N ASP A 147 -8.97 2.02 -19.61
CA ASP A 147 -8.19 2.44 -20.78
C ASP A 147 -7.18 1.37 -21.23
N LYS A 148 -6.63 0.58 -20.27
CA LYS A 148 -5.61 -0.44 -20.53
C LYS A 148 -6.16 -1.72 -21.16
N CYS A 149 -7.29 -2.24 -20.68
CA CYS A 149 -7.79 -3.56 -21.08
C CYS A 149 -9.27 -3.59 -21.47
N LYS A 150 -9.92 -2.42 -21.48
CA LYS A 150 -11.35 -2.26 -21.80
C LYS A 150 -12.28 -3.07 -20.89
N GLY A 151 -11.79 -3.45 -19.69
CA GLY A 151 -12.61 -4.06 -18.63
C GLY A 151 -13.45 -3.03 -17.89
N GLU A 152 -14.48 -3.49 -17.19
CA GLU A 152 -15.34 -2.67 -16.36
C GLU A 152 -14.59 -2.10 -15.14
N LEU A 153 -14.87 -0.83 -14.82
CA LEU A 153 -14.36 -0.17 -13.60
C LEU A 153 -15.40 -0.31 -12.47
N ILE A 154 -14.99 -0.93 -11.39
CA ILE A 154 -15.84 -1.18 -10.21
C ILE A 154 -15.34 -0.42 -8.99
N GLN A 155 -16.22 -0.13 -8.05
CA GLN A 155 -15.86 0.29 -6.71
C GLN A 155 -15.50 -0.95 -5.89
N ARG A 156 -14.45 -0.85 -5.07
CA ARG A 156 -14.07 -1.94 -4.17
C ARG A 156 -15.10 -2.07 -3.04
N ALA A 157 -15.35 -3.29 -2.57
CA ALA A 157 -16.27 -3.55 -1.45
C ALA A 157 -15.81 -2.84 -0.16
N ASP A 158 -14.50 -2.67 0.03
CA ASP A 158 -13.91 -1.99 1.18
C ASP A 158 -13.80 -0.46 1.03
N ASP A 159 -14.39 0.14 -0.01
CA ASP A 159 -14.45 1.60 -0.22
C ASP A 159 -15.85 2.18 0.02
N VAL A 160 -16.67 1.53 0.83
CA VAL A 160 -17.92 2.10 1.34
C VAL A 160 -17.64 2.96 2.58
N PRO A 161 -18.42 4.02 2.84
CA PRO A 161 -18.12 5.03 3.89
C PRO A 161 -17.84 4.44 5.27
N GLU A 162 -18.62 3.47 5.70
CA GLU A 162 -18.45 2.82 7.00
C GLU A 162 -17.12 2.05 7.10
N THR A 163 -16.80 1.30 6.05
CA THR A 163 -15.53 0.55 5.99
C THR A 163 -14.34 1.49 5.90
N ILE A 164 -14.45 2.61 5.15
CA ILE A 164 -13.39 3.64 5.09
C ILE A 164 -13.10 4.19 6.49
N LYS A 165 -14.14 4.55 7.25
CA LYS A 165 -14.00 5.03 8.61
C LYS A 165 -13.32 4.00 9.52
N ASN A 166 -13.75 2.74 9.43
CA ASN A 166 -13.14 1.68 10.22
C ASN A 166 -11.65 1.48 9.86
N ARG A 167 -11.30 1.53 8.58
CA ARG A 167 -9.90 1.44 8.10
C ARG A 167 -9.03 2.59 8.59
N LEU A 168 -9.56 3.79 8.72
CA LEU A 168 -8.86 4.94 9.30
C LEU A 168 -8.65 4.74 10.79
N ASN A 169 -9.66 4.31 11.53
CA ASN A 169 -9.53 4.00 12.96
C ASN A 169 -8.44 2.93 13.19
N VAL A 170 -8.50 1.82 12.45
CA VAL A 170 -7.49 0.74 12.53
C VAL A 170 -6.10 1.25 12.17
N TYR A 171 -5.98 2.16 11.18
CA TYR A 171 -4.71 2.78 10.85
C TYR A 171 -4.14 3.59 12.01
N HIS A 172 -4.93 4.49 12.61
CA HIS A 172 -4.49 5.34 13.72
C HIS A 172 -4.14 4.52 14.97
N GLU A 173 -4.93 3.50 15.27
CA GLU A 173 -4.71 2.67 16.46
C GLU A 173 -3.54 1.70 16.33
N GLN A 174 -3.35 1.08 15.18
CA GLN A 174 -2.43 -0.06 15.02
C GLN A 174 -1.22 0.24 14.14
N THR A 175 -1.39 1.06 13.09
CA THR A 175 -0.34 1.27 12.09
C THR A 175 0.46 2.55 12.34
N GLU A 176 -0.20 3.62 12.70
CA GLU A 176 0.48 4.90 12.95
C GLU A 176 1.55 4.83 14.05
N PRO A 177 1.36 4.08 15.16
CA PRO A 177 2.39 3.91 16.19
C PRO A 177 3.72 3.32 15.69
N ILE A 178 3.72 2.61 14.56
CA ILE A 178 4.94 2.04 13.99
C ILE A 178 5.90 3.14 13.50
N LYS A 179 5.40 4.34 13.20
CA LYS A 179 6.24 5.49 12.83
C LYS A 179 7.30 5.74 13.90
N ALA A 180 6.90 5.76 15.19
CA ALA A 180 7.83 5.95 16.30
C ALA A 180 8.87 4.83 16.41
N TYR A 181 8.53 3.59 16.03
CA TYR A 181 9.47 2.49 15.97
C TYR A 181 10.57 2.74 14.91
N TYR A 182 10.19 3.12 13.69
CA TYR A 182 11.16 3.38 12.62
C TYR A 182 11.90 4.72 12.77
N GLU A 183 11.29 5.69 13.44
CA GLU A 183 11.95 6.95 13.81
C GLU A 183 13.12 6.71 14.78
N LYS A 184 12.91 5.89 15.81
CA LYS A 184 13.98 5.48 16.75
C LYS A 184 15.15 4.76 16.06
N LEU A 185 14.86 4.05 14.96
CA LEU A 185 15.89 3.38 14.14
C LEU A 185 16.56 4.32 13.13
N GLY A 186 16.13 5.58 13.02
CA GLY A 186 16.67 6.54 12.03
C GLY A 186 16.34 6.20 10.58
N LEU A 187 15.28 5.40 10.36
CA LEU A 187 14.88 4.92 9.03
C LEU A 187 13.71 5.68 8.44
N LEU A 188 12.92 6.40 9.27
CA LEU A 188 11.70 7.08 8.85
C LEU A 188 12.00 8.34 8.04
N VAL A 189 11.31 8.46 6.91
CA VAL A 189 11.23 9.68 6.09
C VAL A 189 9.77 10.00 5.85
N THR A 190 9.34 11.21 6.21
CA THR A 190 7.95 11.65 6.07
C THR A 190 7.78 12.51 4.83
N ALA A 191 6.71 12.29 4.07
CA ALA A 191 6.37 13.07 2.89
C ALA A 191 4.87 13.40 2.89
N LYS A 192 4.53 14.66 2.59
CA LYS A 192 3.14 15.10 2.43
C LYS A 192 2.57 14.54 1.13
N GLY A 193 1.44 13.83 1.23
CA GLY A 193 0.74 13.22 0.10
C GLY A 193 -0.42 14.05 -0.45
N GLU A 194 -0.53 15.32 -0.07
CA GLU A 194 -1.62 16.23 -0.49
C GLU A 194 -1.35 16.95 -1.81
N ASP A 195 -0.09 17.03 -2.21
CA ASP A 195 0.31 17.67 -3.46
C ASP A 195 -0.14 16.85 -4.68
N LYS A 196 -0.49 17.53 -5.79
CA LYS A 196 -0.74 16.89 -7.09
C LYS A 196 0.43 15.97 -7.43
N LEU A 197 0.16 14.84 -8.06
CA LEU A 197 1.15 13.79 -8.42
C LEU A 197 2.48 14.37 -8.95
N GLU A 198 2.43 15.37 -9.78
CA GLU A 198 3.60 16.05 -10.39
C GLU A 198 4.48 16.79 -9.36
N ARG A 199 3.87 17.47 -8.35
CA ARG A 199 4.61 18.20 -7.30
C ARG A 199 5.24 17.29 -6.26
N SER A 200 4.62 16.14 -6.00
CA SER A 200 5.19 15.16 -5.07
C SER A 200 6.45 14.51 -5.63
N GLU A 201 6.59 14.44 -6.95
CA GLU A 201 7.77 13.90 -7.63
C GLU A 201 8.97 14.84 -7.54
N GLU A 202 8.81 16.13 -7.76
CA GLU A 202 9.90 17.11 -7.78
C GLU A 202 10.54 17.30 -6.40
N ARG A 203 9.75 17.27 -5.31
CA ARG A 203 10.26 17.47 -3.96
C ARG A 203 10.96 16.24 -3.38
N ARG A 204 10.56 15.02 -3.78
CA ARG A 204 11.07 13.77 -3.20
C ARG A 204 12.36 13.28 -3.82
N VAL A 205 12.62 13.63 -5.06
CA VAL A 205 13.82 13.17 -5.80
C VAL A 205 14.91 14.23 -5.88
N GLY A 206 14.56 15.50 -5.74
CA GLY A 206 15.51 16.61 -5.93
C GLY A 206 16.39 16.97 -4.75
N LYS A 207 16.02 16.65 -3.49
CA LYS A 207 16.73 17.15 -2.31
C LYS A 207 17.29 16.09 -1.36
N GLU A 208 16.79 14.87 -1.35
CA GLU A 208 17.15 13.86 -0.32
C GLU A 208 17.81 12.59 -0.87
N CYS A 209 17.88 12.40 -2.18
CA CYS A 209 18.64 11.30 -2.80
C CYS A 209 20.01 11.71 -3.34
N ARG A 210 20.59 12.81 -2.84
CA ARG A 210 22.01 13.11 -3.02
C ARG A 210 22.77 12.68 -1.75
N LEU A 211 23.04 11.41 -1.67
CA LEU A 211 24.14 10.85 -0.89
C LEU A 211 24.94 9.93 -1.80
#